data_0afac20302a70b0860e0e9b77d2b3f0d
#
_entry.id   0afac20302a70b0860e0e9b77d2b3f0d
#
_cell.length_a   1.000
_cell.length_b   1.000
_cell.length_c   1.000
_cell.angle_alpha   90.00
_cell.angle_beta   90.00
_cell.angle_gamma   90.00
#
_symmetry.space_group_name_H-M   'P 1'
#
loop_
_entity.id
_entity.type
_entity.pdbx_description
1 polymer ?
#
loop_
_entity_poly.entity_id
_entity_poly.type
_entity_poly.pdbx_seq_one_letter_code
_entity_poly.pdbx_strand_id
1 'polypeptide(L)'
;MPEVRALINETQRLTDEIADTKRRVDALRPAFAKLLAANDWLPKAYGEPDLKSGMGGGIGQYALYRAEDGSLCLFSLVIPAGAQTPIHDHLAWGLIGVYRGVQNETVYRRTDDGRDESKATLEIARQQTVTHGEFYTLLPPIDDIHYVKTVSKTPSISIHLLANDTGCVLRHRFDASAGSVTPFRSSYSNARCTDRA
;
A
#
# COMPACT_ATOMS: atom_id res chain seq x y z
N MET A 1 13.67 -14.51 2.15
CA MET A 1 12.45 -14.83 2.94
C MET A 1 11.63 -15.85 2.14
N PRO A 2 11.52 -17.09 2.64
CA PRO A 2 10.75 -18.16 1.96
C PRO A 2 9.28 -17.79 1.79
N GLU A 3 8.68 -17.14 2.79
CA GLU A 3 7.26 -16.73 2.82
C GLU A 3 6.96 -15.72 1.70
N VAL A 4 7.83 -14.73 1.53
CA VAL A 4 7.75 -13.74 0.44
C VAL A 4 7.83 -14.43 -0.91
N ARG A 5 8.82 -15.34 -1.09
CA ARG A 5 8.98 -16.07 -2.36
C ARG A 5 7.73 -16.91 -2.69
N ALA A 6 7.15 -17.57 -1.69
CA ALA A 6 5.94 -18.37 -1.88
C ALA A 6 4.76 -17.49 -2.37
N LEU A 7 4.56 -16.32 -1.75
CA LEU A 7 3.51 -15.39 -2.16
C LEU A 7 3.77 -14.85 -3.59
N ILE A 8 5.00 -14.47 -3.91
CA ILE A 8 5.34 -13.94 -5.24
C ILE A 8 5.13 -15.00 -6.33
N ASN A 9 5.59 -16.23 -6.09
CA ASN A 9 5.37 -17.33 -7.05
C ASN A 9 3.88 -17.59 -7.29
N GLU A 10 3.07 -17.59 -6.23
CA GLU A 10 1.63 -17.74 -6.34
C GLU A 10 0.98 -16.56 -7.07
N THR A 11 1.45 -15.34 -6.84
CA THR A 11 0.96 -14.15 -7.53
C THR A 11 1.24 -14.24 -9.04
N GLN A 12 2.45 -14.66 -9.43
CA GLN A 12 2.83 -14.84 -10.83
C GLN A 12 1.96 -15.92 -11.49
N ARG A 13 1.85 -17.10 -10.86
CA ARG A 13 1.01 -18.20 -11.35
C ARG A 13 -0.44 -17.73 -11.60
N LEU A 14 -1.05 -17.07 -10.61
CA LEU A 14 -2.44 -16.60 -10.73
C LEU A 14 -2.58 -15.46 -11.75
N THR A 15 -1.52 -14.66 -11.98
CA THR A 15 -1.51 -13.64 -13.02
C THR A 15 -1.55 -14.24 -14.41
N ASP A 16 -0.83 -15.35 -14.63
CA ASP A 16 -0.81 -16.08 -15.89
C ASP A 16 -2.14 -16.83 -16.15
N GLU A 17 -2.76 -17.36 -15.08
CA GLU A 17 -3.97 -18.21 -15.20
C GLU A 17 -5.28 -17.42 -15.21
N ILE A 18 -5.34 -16.25 -14.53
CA ILE A 18 -6.58 -15.50 -14.31
C ILE A 18 -6.46 -14.08 -14.88
N ALA A 19 -7.09 -13.84 -16.02
CA ALA A 19 -7.10 -12.53 -16.68
C ALA A 19 -7.91 -11.49 -15.90
N ASP A 20 -9.05 -11.88 -15.29
CA ASP A 20 -9.91 -10.99 -14.53
C ASP A 20 -9.24 -10.58 -13.21
N THR A 21 -9.00 -9.28 -13.05
CA THR A 21 -8.26 -8.72 -11.90
C THR A 21 -8.97 -9.00 -10.57
N LYS A 22 -10.29 -8.85 -10.51
CA LYS A 22 -11.02 -9.09 -9.26
C LYS A 22 -10.93 -10.55 -8.83
N ARG A 23 -11.15 -11.49 -9.76
CA ARG A 23 -11.01 -12.93 -9.50
C ARG A 23 -9.59 -13.30 -9.07
N ARG A 24 -8.58 -12.69 -9.71
CA ARG A 24 -7.16 -12.88 -9.33
C ARG A 24 -6.88 -12.44 -7.91
N VAL A 25 -7.30 -11.22 -7.54
CA VAL A 25 -7.15 -10.69 -6.18
C VAL A 25 -7.89 -11.57 -5.16
N ASP A 26 -9.10 -12.02 -5.47
CA ASP A 26 -9.85 -12.94 -4.60
C ASP A 26 -9.11 -14.28 -4.42
N ALA A 27 -8.51 -14.83 -5.49
CA ALA A 27 -7.72 -16.06 -5.43
C ALA A 27 -6.39 -15.91 -4.65
N LEU A 28 -5.83 -14.71 -4.58
CA LEU A 28 -4.61 -14.41 -3.81
C LEU A 28 -4.84 -14.32 -2.30
N ARG A 29 -6.07 -14.08 -1.85
CA ARG A 29 -6.39 -13.87 -0.43
C ARG A 29 -5.85 -14.95 0.52
N PRO A 30 -5.95 -16.27 0.22
CA PRO A 30 -5.42 -17.31 1.11
C PRO A 30 -3.89 -17.24 1.26
N ALA A 31 -3.16 -17.00 0.17
CA ALA A 31 -1.71 -16.90 0.18
C ALA A 31 -1.24 -15.64 0.94
N PHE A 32 -1.94 -14.52 0.79
CA PHE A 32 -1.66 -13.29 1.50
C PHE A 32 -1.96 -13.42 3.01
N ALA A 33 -3.10 -14.03 3.37
CA ALA A 33 -3.45 -14.33 4.77
C ALA A 33 -2.39 -15.21 5.44
N LYS A 34 -1.87 -16.21 4.72
CA LYS A 34 -0.78 -17.07 5.21
C LYS A 34 0.50 -16.28 5.49
N LEU A 35 0.86 -15.32 4.63
CA LEU A 35 2.02 -14.45 4.87
C LEU A 35 1.82 -13.59 6.13
N LEU A 36 0.63 -12.99 6.30
CA LEU A 36 0.34 -12.14 7.47
C LEU A 36 0.34 -12.93 8.78
N ALA A 37 -0.11 -14.19 8.76
CA ALA A 37 -0.16 -15.06 9.93
C ALA A 37 1.19 -15.70 10.30
N ALA A 38 2.18 -15.66 9.41
CA ALA A 38 3.51 -16.20 9.68
C ALA A 38 4.27 -15.29 10.67
N ASN A 39 4.95 -15.92 11.63
CA ASN A 39 5.73 -15.19 12.65
C ASN A 39 7.16 -14.95 12.17
N ASP A 40 7.75 -13.83 12.61
CA ASP A 40 9.20 -13.54 12.57
C ASP A 40 9.87 -13.63 11.18
N TRP A 41 9.08 -13.59 10.09
CA TRP A 41 9.63 -13.63 8.73
C TRP A 41 10.13 -12.26 8.24
N LEU A 42 9.57 -11.16 8.78
CA LEU A 42 9.98 -9.80 8.39
C LEU A 42 11.28 -9.42 9.12
N PRO A 43 12.38 -9.11 8.41
CA PRO A 43 13.62 -8.65 9.04
C PRO A 43 13.36 -7.42 9.93
N LYS A 44 13.94 -7.38 11.12
CA LYS A 44 13.76 -6.29 12.08
C LYS A 44 13.97 -4.91 11.46
N ALA A 45 15.02 -4.75 10.64
CA ALA A 45 15.32 -3.49 9.96
C ALA A 45 14.20 -2.99 9.04
N TYR A 46 13.31 -3.87 8.56
CA TYR A 46 12.19 -3.53 7.69
C TYR A 46 10.87 -3.35 8.47
N GLY A 47 10.96 -3.35 9.78
CA GLY A 47 9.87 -3.08 10.72
C GLY A 47 10.10 -1.83 11.57
N GLU A 48 11.10 -1.01 11.26
CA GLU A 48 11.45 0.19 12.03
C GLU A 48 11.03 1.47 11.30
N PRO A 49 10.64 2.53 12.03
CA PRO A 49 10.42 3.85 11.44
C PRO A 49 11.68 4.39 10.74
N ASP A 50 11.47 5.22 9.70
CA ASP A 50 12.54 5.89 8.96
C ASP A 50 12.36 7.41 9.01
N LEU A 51 13.11 8.08 9.85
CA LEU A 51 13.06 9.54 10.02
C LEU A 51 13.56 10.31 8.79
N LYS A 52 14.23 9.64 7.85
CA LYS A 52 14.74 10.24 6.60
C LYS A 52 13.85 9.95 5.40
N SER A 53 12.75 9.25 5.60
CA SER A 53 11.80 8.89 4.55
C SER A 53 11.22 10.12 3.86
N GLY A 54 11.10 10.07 2.54
CA GLY A 54 10.42 11.10 1.73
C GLY A 54 8.92 11.22 2.00
N MET A 55 8.30 10.24 2.68
CA MET A 55 6.90 10.31 3.09
C MET A 55 6.65 11.26 4.26
N GLY A 56 7.68 11.61 5.04
CA GLY A 56 7.56 12.39 6.26
C GLY A 56 7.03 11.58 7.44
N GLY A 57 6.90 12.24 8.61
CA GLY A 57 6.32 11.64 9.82
C GLY A 57 7.05 10.39 10.37
N GLY A 58 8.26 10.10 9.90
CA GLY A 58 9.01 8.90 10.28
C GLY A 58 8.49 7.60 9.66
N ILE A 59 7.66 7.68 8.61
CA ILE A 59 7.09 6.52 7.92
C ILE A 59 8.18 5.82 7.13
N GLY A 60 8.46 4.55 7.43
CA GLY A 60 9.38 3.70 6.67
C GLY A 60 8.66 2.86 5.62
N GLN A 61 9.17 2.82 4.39
CA GLN A 61 8.66 1.97 3.32
C GLN A 61 9.80 1.10 2.79
N TYR A 62 9.75 -0.22 3.04
CA TYR A 62 10.84 -1.14 2.74
C TYR A 62 10.43 -2.14 1.66
N ALA A 63 11.09 -2.08 0.51
CA ALA A 63 10.88 -3.04 -0.57
C ALA A 63 11.33 -4.44 -0.12
N LEU A 64 10.43 -5.41 -0.25
CA LEU A 64 10.66 -6.84 -0.01
C LEU A 64 10.81 -7.59 -1.32
N TYR A 65 10.11 -7.13 -2.35
CA TYR A 65 10.19 -7.60 -3.74
C TYR A 65 9.78 -6.48 -4.68
N ARG A 66 10.43 -6.41 -5.82
CA ARG A 66 10.07 -5.55 -6.96
C ARG A 66 10.32 -6.32 -8.24
N ALA A 67 9.31 -6.45 -9.08
CA ALA A 67 9.48 -7.02 -10.41
C ALA A 67 10.37 -6.09 -11.26
N GLU A 68 11.23 -6.68 -12.11
CA GLU A 68 12.16 -5.92 -12.95
C GLU A 68 11.43 -5.00 -13.93
N ASP A 69 10.28 -5.43 -14.43
CA ASP A 69 9.40 -4.66 -15.33
C ASP A 69 8.51 -3.64 -14.60
N GLY A 70 8.50 -3.63 -13.25
CA GLY A 70 7.68 -2.76 -12.42
C GLY A 70 6.23 -3.18 -12.29
N SER A 71 5.85 -4.33 -12.80
CA SER A 71 4.46 -4.81 -12.80
C SER A 71 3.94 -5.24 -11.42
N LEU A 72 4.84 -5.48 -10.47
CA LEU A 72 4.50 -5.98 -9.13
C LEU A 72 5.51 -5.48 -8.09
N CYS A 73 5.01 -5.10 -6.92
CA CYS A 73 5.83 -4.90 -5.73
C CYS A 73 5.21 -5.53 -4.48
N LEU A 74 6.08 -5.89 -3.54
CA LEU A 74 5.72 -6.22 -2.17
C LEU A 74 6.60 -5.38 -1.25
N PHE A 75 6.00 -4.70 -0.27
CA PHE A 75 6.75 -3.91 0.70
C PHE A 75 6.10 -3.91 2.08
N SER A 76 6.89 -3.62 3.12
CA SER A 76 6.39 -3.26 4.43
C SER A 76 6.30 -1.74 4.56
N LEU A 77 5.20 -1.26 5.12
CA LEU A 77 4.99 0.14 5.50
C LEU A 77 4.93 0.23 7.02
N VAL A 78 5.84 0.99 7.60
CA VAL A 78 5.95 1.21 9.04
C VAL A 78 5.48 2.62 9.35
N ILE A 79 4.40 2.75 10.12
CA ILE A 79 3.83 4.04 10.50
C ILE A 79 3.98 4.21 12.01
N PRO A 80 4.73 5.22 12.49
CA PRO A 80 4.87 5.50 13.92
C PRO A 80 3.53 5.68 14.62
N ALA A 81 3.51 5.44 15.95
CA ALA A 81 2.31 5.63 16.77
C ALA A 81 1.74 7.07 16.59
N GLY A 82 0.45 7.16 16.29
CA GLY A 82 -0.25 8.44 16.06
C GLY A 82 0.02 9.10 14.72
N ALA A 83 1.02 8.65 13.94
CA ALA A 83 1.30 9.16 12.60
C ALA A 83 0.31 8.61 11.57
N GLN A 84 0.21 9.30 10.42
CA GLN A 84 -0.67 8.92 9.31
C GLN A 84 -0.02 9.22 7.96
N THR A 85 -0.42 8.48 6.94
CA THR A 85 -0.06 8.79 5.55
C THR A 85 -0.80 10.04 5.06
N PRO A 86 -0.33 10.72 4.00
CA PRO A 86 -1.20 11.64 3.27
C PRO A 86 -2.40 10.88 2.68
N ILE A 87 -3.47 11.58 2.27
CA ILE A 87 -4.48 11.00 1.40
C ILE A 87 -3.81 10.78 0.04
N HIS A 88 -3.85 9.56 -0.50
CA HIS A 88 -3.15 9.20 -1.72
C HIS A 88 -3.85 8.05 -2.46
N ASP A 89 -3.52 7.89 -3.73
CA ASP A 89 -3.91 6.75 -4.56
C ASP A 89 -2.73 5.79 -4.77
N HIS A 90 -3.00 4.64 -5.37
CA HIS A 90 -2.00 3.63 -5.72
C HIS A 90 -1.89 3.39 -7.22
N LEU A 91 -2.97 3.64 -7.98
CA LEU A 91 -3.08 3.33 -9.41
C LEU A 91 -2.78 1.85 -9.71
N ALA A 92 -3.09 0.99 -8.74
CA ALA A 92 -2.74 -0.43 -8.74
C ALA A 92 -3.79 -1.26 -8.01
N TRP A 93 -4.11 -2.44 -8.54
CA TRP A 93 -4.82 -3.42 -7.74
C TRP A 93 -3.88 -4.02 -6.69
N GLY A 94 -4.43 -4.48 -5.57
CA GLY A 94 -3.61 -5.15 -4.58
C GLY A 94 -4.32 -5.59 -3.32
N LEU A 95 -3.49 -6.04 -2.39
CA LEU A 95 -3.85 -6.44 -1.04
C LEU A 95 -2.98 -5.68 -0.04
N ILE A 96 -3.63 -5.11 0.97
CA ILE A 96 -2.95 -4.44 2.08
C ILE A 96 -3.43 -5.05 3.38
N GLY A 97 -2.51 -5.49 4.24
CA GLY A 97 -2.88 -6.12 5.49
C GLY A 97 -1.96 -5.77 6.65
N VAL A 98 -2.50 -5.74 7.86
CA VAL A 98 -1.75 -5.38 9.07
C VAL A 98 -1.01 -6.59 9.60
N TYR A 99 0.32 -6.51 9.60
CA TYR A 99 1.22 -7.50 10.17
C TYR A 99 1.49 -7.26 11.67
N ARG A 100 1.49 -5.97 12.11
CA ARG A 100 1.68 -5.60 13.51
C ARG A 100 0.96 -4.29 13.83
N GLY A 101 0.43 -4.17 15.04
CA GLY A 101 -0.25 -2.97 15.51
C GLY A 101 -1.69 -2.89 15.04
N VAL A 102 -2.22 -1.67 15.05
CA VAL A 102 -3.60 -1.35 14.67
C VAL A 102 -3.62 -0.09 13.84
N GLN A 103 -4.36 -0.12 12.74
CA GLN A 103 -4.52 1.00 11.82
C GLN A 103 -6.00 1.36 11.65
N ASN A 104 -6.28 2.66 11.59
CA ASN A 104 -7.55 3.16 11.05
C ASN A 104 -7.32 3.56 9.60
N GLU A 105 -8.15 3.02 8.71
CA GLU A 105 -8.19 3.39 7.31
C GLU A 105 -9.42 4.26 7.04
N THR A 106 -9.24 5.31 6.26
CA THR A 106 -10.33 6.10 5.66
C THR A 106 -10.18 6.07 4.16
N VAL A 107 -11.19 5.50 3.50
CA VAL A 107 -11.27 5.42 2.04
C VAL A 107 -12.15 6.53 1.52
N TYR A 108 -11.72 7.14 0.43
CA TYR A 108 -12.43 8.23 -0.25
C TYR A 108 -12.92 7.80 -1.62
N ARG A 109 -14.02 8.38 -2.03
CA ARG A 109 -14.52 8.36 -3.40
C ARG A 109 -14.36 9.75 -3.99
N ARG A 110 -13.79 9.83 -5.19
CA ARG A 110 -13.77 11.06 -5.99
C ARG A 110 -15.15 11.28 -6.60
N THR A 111 -15.69 12.50 -6.48
CA THR A 111 -17.05 12.84 -6.91
C THR A 111 -17.11 13.89 -8.02
N ASP A 112 -15.98 14.52 -8.38
CA ASP A 112 -15.86 15.37 -9.56
C ASP A 112 -15.67 14.55 -10.85
N ASP A 113 -15.64 15.20 -11.99
CA ASP A 113 -15.50 14.54 -13.31
C ASP A 113 -14.05 14.24 -13.72
N GLY A 114 -13.07 14.59 -12.87
CA GLY A 114 -11.65 14.32 -13.10
C GLY A 114 -10.99 15.07 -14.24
N ARG A 115 -11.64 16.07 -14.85
CA ARG A 115 -11.08 16.83 -15.99
C ARG A 115 -9.96 17.79 -15.59
N ASP A 116 -10.01 18.32 -14.38
CA ASP A 116 -8.93 19.13 -13.82
C ASP A 116 -8.06 18.24 -12.94
N GLU A 117 -6.89 17.83 -13.46
CA GLU A 117 -5.97 16.94 -12.75
C GLU A 117 -5.38 17.57 -11.48
N SER A 118 -5.43 18.90 -11.35
CA SER A 118 -4.94 19.62 -10.16
C SER A 118 -5.97 19.72 -9.03
N LYS A 119 -7.20 19.27 -9.25
CA LYS A 119 -8.31 19.36 -8.30
C LYS A 119 -9.04 18.05 -8.13
N ALA A 120 -9.56 17.82 -6.93
CA ALA A 120 -10.46 16.71 -6.66
C ALA A 120 -11.46 17.06 -5.55
N THR A 121 -12.69 16.64 -5.73
CA THR A 121 -13.69 16.62 -4.66
C THR A 121 -13.79 15.21 -4.12
N LEU A 122 -13.49 15.05 -2.83
CA LEU A 122 -13.46 13.76 -2.15
C LEU A 122 -14.58 13.67 -1.11
N GLU A 123 -15.25 12.52 -1.07
CA GLU A 123 -16.17 12.13 -0.01
C GLU A 123 -15.68 10.87 0.68
N ILE A 124 -15.88 10.78 2.01
CA ILE A 124 -15.57 9.56 2.75
C ILE A 124 -16.54 8.46 2.29
N ALA A 125 -15.98 7.41 1.73
CA ALA A 125 -16.72 6.23 1.28
C ALA A 125 -16.84 5.17 2.38
N ARG A 126 -15.74 4.97 3.15
CA ARG A 126 -15.68 3.97 4.21
C ARG A 126 -14.63 4.35 5.24
N GLN A 127 -14.87 3.95 6.49
CA GLN A 127 -13.87 3.96 7.56
C GLN A 127 -13.86 2.59 8.23
N GLN A 128 -12.67 2.09 8.54
CA GLN A 128 -12.51 0.81 9.24
C GLN A 128 -11.27 0.81 10.12
N THR A 129 -11.30 -0.02 11.16
CA THR A 129 -10.13 -0.38 11.94
C THR A 129 -9.62 -1.72 11.45
N VAL A 130 -8.34 -1.82 11.19
CA VAL A 130 -7.68 -3.05 10.71
C VAL A 130 -6.64 -3.46 11.73
N THR A 131 -6.71 -4.72 12.19
CA THR A 131 -5.83 -5.29 13.21
C THR A 131 -4.94 -6.39 12.64
N HIS A 132 -4.05 -6.93 13.46
CA HIS A 132 -3.13 -7.99 13.04
C HIS A 132 -3.85 -9.15 12.33
N GLY A 133 -3.35 -9.52 11.14
CA GLY A 133 -3.88 -10.57 10.28
C GLY A 133 -5.06 -10.17 9.40
N GLU A 134 -5.68 -9.03 9.66
CA GLU A 134 -6.75 -8.50 8.80
C GLU A 134 -6.18 -7.76 7.60
N PHE A 135 -6.90 -7.79 6.49
CA PHE A 135 -6.49 -7.16 5.23
C PHE A 135 -7.69 -6.79 4.35
N TYR A 136 -7.44 -5.89 3.43
CA TYR A 136 -8.42 -5.40 2.45
C TYR A 136 -7.82 -5.36 1.05
N THR A 137 -8.69 -5.15 0.08
CA THR A 137 -8.35 -5.11 -1.35
C THR A 137 -8.36 -3.67 -1.86
N LEU A 138 -7.49 -3.40 -2.83
CA LEU A 138 -7.54 -2.22 -3.70
C LEU A 138 -7.95 -2.68 -5.09
N LEU A 139 -8.97 -2.04 -5.67
CA LEU A 139 -9.44 -2.32 -7.04
C LEU A 139 -9.79 -0.98 -7.73
N PRO A 140 -8.79 -0.24 -8.22
CA PRO A 140 -9.05 1.03 -8.91
C PRO A 140 -10.10 0.92 -10.01
N PRO A 141 -10.95 1.93 -10.18
CA PRO A 141 -10.99 3.22 -9.47
C PRO A 141 -11.72 3.17 -8.12
N ILE A 142 -12.20 1.99 -7.72
CA ILE A 142 -12.90 1.80 -6.46
C ILE A 142 -11.88 1.49 -5.36
N ASP A 143 -12.06 2.08 -4.17
CA ASP A 143 -11.25 1.84 -2.97
C ASP A 143 -9.75 2.14 -3.12
N ASP A 144 -9.35 3.00 -4.07
CA ASP A 144 -7.94 3.32 -4.34
C ASP A 144 -7.43 4.54 -3.56
N ILE A 145 -8.29 5.54 -3.31
CA ILE A 145 -7.90 6.76 -2.61
C ILE A 145 -8.14 6.58 -1.12
N HIS A 146 -7.08 6.62 -0.33
CA HIS A 146 -7.20 6.48 1.12
C HIS A 146 -6.10 7.21 1.91
N TYR A 147 -6.24 7.26 3.22
CA TYR A 147 -5.16 7.42 4.17
C TYR A 147 -5.27 6.38 5.29
N VAL A 148 -4.14 6.12 5.93
CA VAL A 148 -4.02 5.18 7.04
C VAL A 148 -3.34 5.86 8.22
N LYS A 149 -3.90 5.67 9.43
CA LYS A 149 -3.37 6.20 10.68
C LYS A 149 -3.10 5.07 11.67
N THR A 150 -1.92 5.06 12.28
CA THR A 150 -1.62 4.16 13.39
C THR A 150 -2.33 4.63 14.66
N VAL A 151 -3.13 3.73 15.26
CA VAL A 151 -3.86 3.99 16.51
C VAL A 151 -3.37 3.13 17.67
N SER A 152 -2.49 2.16 17.43
CA SER A 152 -1.78 1.43 18.48
C SER A 152 -0.73 2.33 19.15
N LYS A 153 -0.35 1.97 20.42
CA LYS A 153 0.67 2.68 21.21
C LYS A 153 2.09 2.51 20.65
N THR A 154 2.30 1.50 19.81
CA THR A 154 3.56 1.21 19.11
C THR A 154 3.37 1.42 17.62
N PRO A 155 4.45 1.56 16.82
CA PRO A 155 4.35 1.63 15.37
C PRO A 155 3.56 0.45 14.81
N SER A 156 2.73 0.70 13.80
CA SER A 156 2.08 -0.35 13.02
C SER A 156 2.92 -0.72 11.82
N ILE A 157 2.80 -1.98 11.37
CA ILE A 157 3.41 -2.50 10.16
C ILE A 157 2.32 -3.09 9.30
N SER A 158 2.16 -2.58 8.09
CA SER A 158 1.32 -3.21 7.07
C SER A 158 2.16 -3.74 5.91
N ILE A 159 1.69 -4.83 5.31
CA ILE A 159 2.30 -5.47 4.14
C ILE A 159 1.43 -5.13 2.94
N HIS A 160 2.05 -4.69 1.87
CA HIS A 160 1.40 -4.22 0.65
C HIS A 160 1.88 -5.07 -0.53
N LEU A 161 0.97 -5.81 -1.16
CA LEU A 161 1.17 -6.49 -2.44
C LEU A 161 0.42 -5.70 -3.50
N LEU A 162 1.12 -5.04 -4.42
CA LEU A 162 0.52 -4.12 -5.38
C LEU A 162 1.02 -4.39 -6.81
N ALA A 163 0.10 -4.36 -7.76
CA ALA A 163 0.41 -4.52 -9.20
C ALA A 163 0.87 -3.19 -9.80
N ASN A 164 1.96 -2.72 -9.33
CA ASN A 164 2.74 -1.59 -9.82
C ASN A 164 3.89 -1.36 -8.83
N ASP A 165 4.98 -0.77 -9.26
CA ASP A 165 6.06 -0.34 -8.37
C ASP A 165 5.70 0.99 -7.68
N THR A 166 4.69 0.95 -6.81
CA THR A 166 4.03 2.13 -6.22
C THR A 166 4.96 3.01 -5.40
N GLY A 167 6.11 2.49 -4.95
CA GLY A 167 7.15 3.32 -4.35
C GLY A 167 7.84 4.25 -5.34
N CYS A 168 7.87 3.87 -6.63
CA CYS A 168 8.65 4.56 -7.65
C CYS A 168 7.81 5.24 -8.74
N VAL A 169 6.56 4.86 -8.92
CA VAL A 169 5.69 5.55 -9.89
C VAL A 169 5.18 6.87 -9.33
N LEU A 170 4.96 7.82 -10.22
CA LEU A 170 4.30 9.08 -9.92
C LEU A 170 2.79 8.83 -9.82
N ARG A 171 2.20 9.22 -8.71
CA ARG A 171 0.79 9.10 -8.40
C ARG A 171 0.30 10.37 -7.70
N HIS A 172 -0.82 10.35 -7.02
CA HIS A 172 -1.45 11.56 -6.52
C HIS A 172 -1.48 11.59 -4.98
N ARG A 173 -1.28 12.79 -4.47
CA ARG A 173 -1.57 13.19 -3.10
C ARG A 173 -2.71 14.20 -3.12
N PHE A 174 -3.67 14.03 -2.24
CA PHE A 174 -4.89 14.84 -2.19
C PHE A 174 -4.93 15.65 -0.89
N ASP A 175 -5.40 16.89 -1.01
CA ASP A 175 -5.85 17.69 0.12
C ASP A 175 -7.37 17.85 0.02
N ALA A 176 -8.12 17.09 0.82
CA ALA A 176 -9.58 17.09 0.78
C ALA A 176 -10.18 18.42 1.24
N SER A 177 -9.47 19.21 2.06
CA SER A 177 -9.93 20.51 2.55
C SER A 177 -9.74 21.62 1.53
N ALA A 178 -8.63 21.61 0.81
CA ALA A 178 -8.31 22.55 -0.26
C ALA A 178 -8.87 22.12 -1.63
N GLY A 179 -9.31 20.87 -1.76
CA GLY A 179 -9.74 20.30 -3.04
C GLY A 179 -8.60 20.19 -4.05
N SER A 180 -7.35 20.10 -3.60
CA SER A 180 -6.18 20.11 -4.47
C SER A 180 -5.55 18.73 -4.62
N VAL A 181 -4.94 18.50 -5.79
CA VAL A 181 -4.19 17.29 -6.14
C VAL A 181 -2.76 17.68 -6.49
N THR A 182 -1.79 16.97 -5.94
CA THR A 182 -0.38 17.19 -6.25
C THR A 182 0.31 15.87 -6.60
N PRO A 183 1.31 15.89 -7.50
CA PRO A 183 2.13 14.72 -7.79
C PRO A 183 2.80 14.18 -6.52
N PHE A 184 2.84 12.86 -6.38
CA PHE A 184 3.39 12.18 -5.22
C PHE A 184 4.17 10.94 -5.59
N ARG A 185 5.34 10.77 -4.97
CA ARG A 185 6.15 9.55 -5.04
C ARG A 185 6.60 9.21 -3.62
N SER A 186 6.27 8.02 -3.12
CA SER A 186 6.60 7.65 -1.74
C SER A 186 8.05 7.24 -1.54
N SER A 187 8.71 6.69 -2.59
CA SER A 187 10.05 6.11 -2.54
C SER A 187 10.17 4.93 -1.57
N TYR A 188 11.34 4.30 -1.52
CA TYR A 188 11.66 3.24 -0.57
C TYR A 188 12.81 3.66 0.34
N SER A 189 12.76 3.24 1.60
CA SER A 189 13.82 3.47 2.58
C SER A 189 15.08 2.64 2.29
N ASN A 190 14.94 1.49 1.64
CA ASN A 190 16.03 0.53 1.39
C ASN A 190 16.35 0.29 -0.09
N ALA A 191 15.69 0.99 -1.01
CA ALA A 191 15.91 0.82 -2.44
C ALA A 191 15.79 2.16 -3.18
N ARG A 192 16.51 2.32 -4.27
CA ARG A 192 16.41 3.48 -5.14
C ARG A 192 15.39 3.23 -6.24
N CYS A 193 14.65 4.27 -6.60
CA CYS A 193 13.90 4.30 -7.83
C CYS A 193 14.87 4.59 -8.98
N THR A 194 14.93 3.70 -9.95
CA THR A 194 15.57 3.99 -11.24
C THR A 194 14.51 4.61 -12.12
N ASP A 195 14.82 5.76 -12.73
CA ASP A 195 13.94 6.31 -13.76
C ASP A 195 13.88 5.28 -14.88
N ARG A 196 12.73 4.66 -15.04
CA ARG A 196 12.46 3.78 -16.18
C ARG A 196 12.07 4.69 -17.33
N ALA A 197 12.85 4.63 -18.42
CA ALA A 197 12.58 5.35 -19.64
C ALA A 197 11.26 4.90 -20.28
#